data_a894e0f8ca01f759b1c110f3ccc477cb
#
_entry.id   a894e0f8ca01f759b1c110f3ccc477cb
#
_cell.length_a   1.000
_cell.length_b   1.000
_cell.length_c   1.000
_cell.angle_alpha   90.00
_cell.angle_beta   90.00
_cell.angle_gamma   90.00
#
_symmetry.space_group_name_H-M   'P 1'
#
loop_
_entity.id
_entity.type
_entity.pdbx_description
1 polymer ?
#
loop_
_entity_poly.entity_id
_entity_poly.type
_entity_poly.pdbx_seq_one_letter_code
_entity_poly.pdbx_strand_id
1 'polypeptide(L)'
;MRQRIMSHVTVLVVLSVLLTYLAASLVLYHKYRGDMQADVIKEAEYIRYALENVGEEYLAKDLGQLTTSRITVLNSQGEKVYDSNPEEDQENYGEMEEIQEAQDQGTGQALRFSGMLSHQTFYYAVQLENGDILRVGKTGDSIFRTMVSSFPL
;
A
#
# COMPACT_ATOMS: atom_id res chain seq x y z
N MET A 1 1.68 42.06 35.90
CA MET A 1 0.49 41.24 35.60
C MET A 1 0.23 41.09 34.10
N ARG A 2 0.28 42.15 33.31
CA ARG A 2 -0.02 42.14 31.83
C ARG A 2 0.85 41.18 31.00
N GLN A 3 2.15 41.07 31.30
CA GLN A 3 3.07 40.16 30.59
C GLN A 3 2.77 38.66 30.85
N ARG A 4 2.37 38.31 32.07
CA ARG A 4 2.02 36.91 32.38
C ARG A 4 0.74 36.47 31.69
N ILE A 5 -0.25 37.35 31.60
CA ILE A 5 -1.51 37.05 30.89
C ILE A 5 -1.27 36.90 29.39
N MET A 6 -0.46 37.75 28.77
CA MET A 6 -0.09 37.64 27.36
C MET A 6 0.66 36.35 27.08
N SER A 7 1.60 35.94 27.95
CA SER A 7 2.32 34.68 27.80
C SER A 7 1.38 33.44 27.80
N HIS A 8 0.43 33.39 28.72
CA HIS A 8 -0.55 32.29 28.79
C HIS A 8 -1.46 32.25 27.56
N VAL A 9 -1.92 33.40 27.07
CA VAL A 9 -2.73 33.48 25.86
C VAL A 9 -1.94 33.00 24.65
N THR A 10 -0.68 33.43 24.49
CA THR A 10 0.18 32.98 23.41
C THR A 10 0.41 31.45 23.43
N VAL A 11 0.67 30.89 24.61
CA VAL A 11 0.85 29.45 24.80
C VAL A 11 -0.43 28.70 24.42
N LEU A 12 -1.59 29.17 24.85
CA LEU A 12 -2.88 28.54 24.51
C LEU A 12 -3.15 28.58 22.99
N VAL A 13 -2.86 29.69 22.32
CA VAL A 13 -3.01 29.81 20.86
C VAL A 13 -2.09 28.85 20.15
N VAL A 14 -0.80 28.78 20.50
CA VAL A 14 0.16 27.87 19.91
C VAL A 14 -0.28 26.42 20.12
N LEU A 15 -0.71 26.09 21.35
CA LEU A 15 -1.19 24.74 21.65
C LEU A 15 -2.42 24.35 20.81
N SER A 16 -3.38 25.27 20.66
CA SER A 16 -4.58 25.01 19.85
C SER A 16 -4.27 24.81 18.36
N VAL A 17 -3.33 25.60 17.82
CA VAL A 17 -2.87 25.44 16.43
C VAL A 17 -2.18 24.09 16.25
N LEU A 18 -1.29 23.68 17.16
CA LEU A 18 -0.63 22.39 17.12
C LEU A 18 -1.63 21.24 17.19
N LEU A 19 -2.62 21.34 18.06
CA LEU A 19 -3.64 20.31 18.24
C LEU A 19 -4.52 20.18 17.00
N THR A 20 -4.91 21.30 16.39
CA THR A 20 -5.67 21.31 15.13
C THR A 20 -4.85 20.71 13.98
N TYR A 21 -3.57 21.05 13.88
CA TYR A 21 -2.67 20.50 12.87
C TYR A 21 -2.53 18.98 13.03
N LEU A 22 -2.39 18.49 14.25
CA LEU A 22 -2.25 17.08 14.56
C LEU A 22 -3.53 16.30 14.22
N ALA A 23 -4.69 16.86 14.56
CA ALA A 23 -5.99 16.29 14.21
C ALA A 23 -6.20 16.24 12.69
N ALA A 24 -5.92 17.31 11.96
CA ALA A 24 -6.03 17.37 10.51
C ALA A 24 -5.08 16.35 9.83
N SER A 25 -3.84 16.23 10.34
CA SER A 25 -2.85 15.28 9.85
C SER A 25 -3.31 13.83 10.02
N LEU A 26 -3.91 13.48 11.15
CA LEU A 26 -4.46 12.16 11.39
C LEU A 26 -5.61 11.83 10.43
N VAL A 27 -6.53 12.76 10.22
CA VAL A 27 -7.65 12.57 9.27
C VAL A 27 -7.15 12.35 7.85
N LEU A 28 -6.20 13.18 7.39
CA LEU A 28 -5.59 13.03 6.06
C LEU A 28 -4.86 11.70 5.92
N TYR A 29 -4.16 11.26 6.96
CA TYR A 29 -3.46 9.97 6.99
C TYR A 29 -4.43 8.79 6.80
N HIS A 30 -5.51 8.77 7.57
CA HIS A 30 -6.52 7.71 7.45
C HIS A 30 -7.18 7.69 6.08
N LYS A 31 -7.50 8.88 5.54
CA LYS A 31 -8.08 8.99 4.20
C LYS A 31 -7.12 8.48 3.13
N TYR A 32 -5.87 8.95 3.12
CA TYR A 32 -4.87 8.55 2.14
C TYR A 32 -4.63 7.02 2.13
N ARG A 33 -4.56 6.41 3.33
CA ARG A 33 -4.45 4.94 3.44
C ARG A 33 -5.64 4.23 2.83
N GLY A 34 -6.85 4.68 3.14
CA GLY A 34 -8.08 4.08 2.62
C GLY A 34 -8.16 4.18 1.10
N ASP A 35 -7.83 5.34 0.55
CA ASP A 35 -7.84 5.57 -0.90
C ASP A 35 -6.80 4.68 -1.62
N MET A 36 -5.58 4.57 -1.07
CA MET A 36 -4.53 3.70 -1.63
C MET A 36 -4.94 2.22 -1.61
N GLN A 37 -5.51 1.74 -0.51
CA GLN A 37 -5.98 0.35 -0.41
C GLN A 37 -7.11 0.07 -1.41
N ALA A 38 -8.08 0.98 -1.51
CA ALA A 38 -9.18 0.86 -2.47
C ALA A 38 -8.68 0.84 -3.92
N ASP A 39 -7.67 1.63 -4.25
CA ASP A 39 -7.07 1.66 -5.58
C ASP A 39 -6.38 0.34 -5.92
N VAL A 40 -5.59 -0.22 -4.99
CA VAL A 40 -4.91 -1.53 -5.18
C VAL A 40 -5.92 -2.65 -5.37
N ILE A 41 -6.99 -2.67 -4.57
CA ILE A 41 -8.05 -3.69 -4.70
C ILE A 41 -8.73 -3.58 -6.07
N LYS A 42 -9.09 -2.38 -6.51
CA LYS A 42 -9.68 -2.19 -7.84
C LYS A 42 -8.75 -2.59 -8.97
N GLU A 43 -7.47 -2.23 -8.87
CA GLU A 43 -6.45 -2.61 -9.85
C GLU A 43 -6.31 -4.13 -9.94
N ALA A 44 -6.25 -4.82 -8.79
CA ALA A 44 -6.20 -6.27 -8.73
C ALA A 44 -7.43 -6.92 -9.37
N GLU A 45 -8.64 -6.41 -9.12
CA GLU A 45 -9.87 -6.91 -9.72
C GLU A 45 -9.90 -6.71 -11.25
N TYR A 46 -9.38 -5.58 -11.76
CA TYR A 46 -9.25 -5.38 -13.21
C TYR A 46 -8.26 -6.35 -13.84
N ILE A 47 -7.11 -6.57 -13.19
CA ILE A 47 -6.11 -7.51 -13.69
C ILE A 47 -6.64 -8.94 -13.62
N ARG A 48 -7.32 -9.32 -12.53
CA ARG A 48 -7.99 -10.62 -12.41
C ARG A 48 -8.94 -10.86 -13.56
N TYR A 49 -9.85 -9.92 -13.81
CA TYR A 49 -10.81 -10.02 -14.91
C TYR A 49 -10.11 -10.17 -16.28
N ALA A 50 -9.02 -9.44 -16.49
CA ALA A 50 -8.26 -9.54 -17.73
C ALA A 50 -7.57 -10.91 -17.87
N LEU A 51 -6.97 -11.44 -16.80
CA LEU A 51 -6.32 -12.75 -16.79
C LEU A 51 -7.32 -13.88 -17.05
N GLU A 52 -8.50 -13.83 -16.43
CA GLU A 52 -9.54 -14.84 -16.59
C GLU A 52 -10.18 -14.83 -18.00
N ASN A 53 -10.25 -13.67 -18.67
CA ASN A 53 -10.91 -13.53 -19.97
C ASN A 53 -9.95 -13.48 -21.16
N VAL A 54 -8.73 -12.99 -21.01
CA VAL A 54 -7.73 -12.85 -22.08
C VAL A 54 -6.60 -13.88 -21.93
N GLY A 55 -6.38 -14.36 -20.71
CA GLY A 55 -5.33 -15.32 -20.38
C GLY A 55 -3.97 -14.68 -20.12
N GLU A 56 -2.96 -15.54 -19.95
CA GLU A 56 -1.59 -15.14 -19.58
C GLU A 56 -0.90 -14.24 -20.62
N GLU A 57 -1.40 -14.21 -21.86
CA GLU A 57 -0.92 -13.30 -22.90
C GLU A 57 -1.05 -11.82 -22.48
N TYR A 58 -1.97 -11.52 -21.56
CA TYR A 58 -2.11 -10.19 -20.97
C TYR A 58 -0.90 -9.79 -20.14
N LEU A 59 -0.24 -10.74 -19.46
CA LEU A 59 0.97 -10.50 -18.65
C LEU A 59 2.20 -10.21 -19.52
N ALA A 60 2.27 -10.75 -20.73
CA ALA A 60 3.40 -10.57 -21.63
C ALA A 60 3.50 -9.16 -22.24
N LYS A 61 2.46 -8.34 -22.10
CA LYS A 61 2.42 -6.95 -22.60
C LYS A 61 2.79 -5.95 -21.51
N ASP A 62 4.05 -5.95 -21.06
CA ASP A 62 4.65 -4.87 -20.24
C ASP A 62 3.72 -4.25 -19.16
N LEU A 63 2.90 -5.09 -18.52
CA LEU A 63 1.98 -4.65 -17.46
C LEU A 63 2.71 -3.85 -16.38
N GLY A 64 3.93 -4.25 -16.05
CA GLY A 64 4.77 -3.55 -15.09
C GLY A 64 5.16 -2.12 -15.50
N GLN A 65 5.06 -1.77 -16.80
CA GLN A 65 5.31 -0.40 -17.28
C GLN A 65 4.04 0.46 -17.29
N LEU A 66 2.88 -0.18 -17.27
CA LEU A 66 1.58 0.50 -17.31
C LEU A 66 1.03 0.83 -15.92
N THR A 67 1.58 0.21 -14.87
CA THR A 67 1.12 0.40 -13.50
C THR A 67 2.27 0.82 -12.58
N THR A 68 1.95 1.53 -11.51
CA THR A 68 2.90 1.85 -10.44
C THR A 68 2.92 0.77 -9.35
N SER A 69 2.10 -0.26 -9.50
CA SER A 69 1.98 -1.38 -8.58
C SER A 69 2.85 -2.55 -9.03
N ARG A 70 3.39 -3.30 -8.08
CA ARG A 70 4.06 -4.56 -8.36
C ARG A 70 3.02 -5.65 -8.51
N ILE A 71 3.09 -6.38 -9.62
CA ILE A 71 2.18 -7.48 -9.95
C ILE A 71 2.98 -8.77 -9.89
N THR A 72 2.51 -9.73 -9.10
CA THR A 72 3.08 -11.08 -8.99
C THR A 72 1.97 -12.10 -9.22
N VAL A 73 2.23 -13.10 -10.04
CA VAL A 73 1.32 -14.25 -10.22
C VAL A 73 2.04 -15.50 -9.71
N LEU A 74 1.38 -16.25 -8.86
CA LEU A 74 1.85 -17.51 -8.31
C LEU A 74 0.94 -18.63 -8.80
N ASN A 75 1.52 -19.79 -9.09
CA ASN A 75 0.72 -20.99 -9.38
C ASN A 75 0.06 -21.53 -8.09
N SER A 76 -0.79 -22.53 -8.24
CA SER A 76 -1.48 -23.19 -7.12
C SER A 76 -0.53 -23.86 -6.09
N GLN A 77 0.74 -24.05 -6.43
CA GLN A 77 1.79 -24.56 -5.56
C GLN A 77 2.55 -23.43 -4.83
N GLY A 78 2.23 -22.16 -5.10
CA GLY A 78 2.90 -21.00 -4.52
C GLY A 78 4.21 -20.62 -5.21
N GLU A 79 4.51 -21.21 -6.38
CA GLU A 79 5.68 -20.85 -7.17
C GLU A 79 5.39 -19.64 -8.05
N LYS A 80 6.37 -18.76 -8.18
CA LYS A 80 6.27 -17.55 -8.96
C LYS A 80 6.25 -17.83 -10.46
N VAL A 81 5.15 -17.49 -11.14
CA VAL A 81 4.97 -17.60 -12.60
C VAL A 81 5.33 -16.27 -13.28
N TYR A 82 4.94 -15.17 -12.68
CA TYR A 82 5.18 -13.82 -13.21
C TYR A 82 5.50 -12.83 -12.09
N ASP A 83 6.38 -11.86 -12.35
CA ASP A 83 6.66 -10.72 -11.48
C ASP A 83 7.04 -9.50 -12.32
N SER A 84 6.36 -8.39 -12.15
CA SER A 84 6.65 -7.15 -12.85
C SER A 84 7.95 -6.47 -12.39
N ASN A 85 8.48 -6.86 -11.22
CA ASN A 85 9.77 -6.39 -10.71
C ASN A 85 10.63 -7.56 -10.22
N PRO A 86 11.30 -8.29 -11.14
CA PRO A 86 12.08 -9.49 -10.82
C PRO A 86 13.35 -9.21 -9.98
N GLU A 87 13.82 -7.95 -9.91
CA GLU A 87 15.00 -7.59 -9.13
C GLU A 87 14.77 -7.64 -7.61
N GLU A 88 13.52 -7.54 -7.18
CA GLU A 88 13.11 -7.68 -5.78
C GLU A 88 12.58 -9.09 -5.49
N ASP A 89 13.34 -10.11 -5.83
CA ASP A 89 12.91 -11.48 -5.58
C ASP A 89 12.72 -11.74 -4.09
N GLN A 90 11.57 -12.26 -3.72
CA GLN A 90 11.26 -12.69 -2.36
C GLN A 90 11.24 -14.21 -2.35
N GLU A 91 12.05 -14.79 -1.49
CA GLU A 91 11.98 -16.22 -1.22
C GLU A 91 10.73 -16.50 -0.37
N ASN A 92 10.03 -17.60 -0.64
CA ASN A 92 8.88 -18.10 0.14
C ASN A 92 7.59 -17.26 0.07
N TYR A 93 7.09 -16.99 -1.14
CA TYR A 93 5.77 -16.37 -1.32
C TYR A 93 4.63 -17.11 -0.61
N GLY A 94 4.68 -18.45 -0.57
CA GLY A 94 3.65 -19.27 0.07
C GLY A 94 3.51 -19.09 1.59
N GLU A 95 4.50 -18.51 2.26
CA GLU A 95 4.46 -18.22 3.70
C GLU A 95 3.89 -16.80 4.01
N MET A 96 3.58 -16.02 2.99
CA MET A 96 3.07 -14.67 3.18
C MET A 96 1.60 -14.67 3.59
N GLU A 97 1.26 -13.84 4.57
CA GLU A 97 -0.07 -13.76 5.16
C GLU A 97 -1.16 -13.54 4.12
N GLU A 98 -0.97 -12.57 3.21
CA GLU A 98 -1.93 -12.27 2.15
C GLU A 98 -2.12 -13.43 1.17
N ILE A 99 -1.08 -14.24 0.96
CA ILE A 99 -1.14 -15.43 0.08
C ILE A 99 -1.90 -16.56 0.76
N GLN A 100 -1.61 -16.83 2.03
CA GLN A 100 -2.31 -17.86 2.81
C GLN A 100 -3.79 -17.51 2.96
N GLU A 101 -4.11 -16.26 3.26
CA GLU A 101 -5.51 -15.82 3.32
C GLU A 101 -6.20 -15.96 1.96
N ALA A 102 -5.53 -15.62 0.85
CA ALA A 102 -6.12 -15.77 -0.49
C ALA A 102 -6.36 -17.24 -0.85
N GLN A 103 -5.49 -18.17 -0.42
CA GLN A 103 -5.70 -19.61 -0.59
C GLN A 103 -6.91 -20.13 0.19
N ASP A 104 -7.10 -19.65 1.42
CA ASP A 104 -8.14 -20.13 2.33
C ASP A 104 -9.50 -19.47 2.09
N GLN A 105 -9.52 -18.18 1.75
CA GLN A 105 -10.73 -17.34 1.72
C GLN A 105 -11.02 -16.73 0.34
N GLY A 106 -10.13 -16.96 -0.64
CA GLY A 106 -10.21 -16.38 -1.98
C GLY A 106 -9.57 -15.01 -2.12
N THR A 107 -9.39 -14.27 -1.03
CA THR A 107 -8.70 -12.98 -0.99
C THR A 107 -7.88 -12.81 0.29
N GLY A 108 -6.78 -12.06 0.23
CA GLY A 108 -5.95 -11.75 1.39
C GLY A 108 -5.31 -10.37 1.29
N GLN A 109 -4.95 -9.81 2.44
CA GLN A 109 -4.38 -8.46 2.53
C GLN A 109 -3.24 -8.42 3.54
N ALA A 110 -2.19 -7.66 3.23
CA ALA A 110 -1.13 -7.38 4.18
C ALA A 110 -0.60 -5.95 4.04
N LEU A 111 -0.15 -5.40 5.15
CA LEU A 111 0.48 -4.09 5.21
C LEU A 111 1.87 -4.23 5.82
N ARG A 112 2.89 -3.89 5.05
CA ARG A 112 4.28 -3.97 5.50
C ARG A 112 4.95 -2.61 5.53
N PHE A 113 5.83 -2.44 6.50
CA PHE A 113 6.63 -1.23 6.67
C PHE A 113 8.10 -1.56 6.40
N SER A 114 8.78 -0.73 5.63
CA SER A 114 10.20 -0.85 5.34
C SER A 114 10.94 0.47 5.61
N GLY A 115 12.26 0.39 5.90
CA GLY A 115 13.11 1.56 6.05
C GLY A 115 12.72 2.50 7.18
N MET A 116 12.69 2.04 8.44
CA MET A 116 12.31 2.84 9.63
C MET A 116 10.97 3.58 9.47
N LEU A 117 9.95 2.91 8.95
CA LEU A 117 8.63 3.47 8.68
C LEU A 117 8.60 4.52 7.54
N SER A 118 9.65 4.58 6.71
CA SER A 118 9.72 5.54 5.60
C SER A 118 8.83 5.14 4.41
N HIS A 119 8.64 3.84 4.19
CA HIS A 119 7.80 3.30 3.13
C HIS A 119 6.79 2.31 3.69
N GLN A 120 5.59 2.40 3.19
CA GLN A 120 4.49 1.51 3.53
C GLN A 120 4.00 0.85 2.26
N THR A 121 4.03 -0.50 2.22
CA THR A 121 3.53 -1.26 1.08
C THR A 121 2.26 -2.00 1.50
N PHE A 122 1.19 -1.77 0.77
CA PHE A 122 -0.04 -2.53 0.88
C PHE A 122 -0.05 -3.61 -0.20
N TYR A 123 -0.33 -4.84 0.21
CA TYR A 123 -0.47 -6.00 -0.65
C TYR A 123 -1.91 -6.51 -0.62
N TYR A 124 -2.43 -6.83 -1.78
CA TYR A 124 -3.70 -7.51 -1.96
C TYR A 124 -3.48 -8.74 -2.83
N ALA A 125 -3.97 -9.87 -2.39
CA ALA A 125 -3.92 -11.14 -3.11
C ALA A 125 -5.33 -11.64 -3.38
N VAL A 126 -5.56 -12.21 -4.56
CA VAL A 126 -6.84 -12.79 -4.96
C VAL A 126 -6.59 -14.09 -5.72
N GLN A 127 -7.37 -15.12 -5.38
CA GLN A 127 -7.33 -16.40 -6.07
C GLN A 127 -8.09 -16.31 -7.39
N LEU A 128 -7.45 -16.81 -8.46
CA LEU A 128 -8.02 -16.91 -9.81
C LEU A 128 -8.86 -18.20 -9.95
N GLU A 129 -9.71 -18.26 -10.97
CA GLU A 129 -10.56 -19.44 -11.24
C GLU A 129 -9.76 -20.73 -11.48
N ASN A 130 -8.54 -20.62 -12.00
CA ASN A 130 -7.64 -21.77 -12.24
C ASN A 130 -6.88 -22.22 -10.97
N GLY A 131 -7.08 -21.54 -9.83
CA GLY A 131 -6.40 -21.82 -8.57
C GLY A 131 -5.07 -21.08 -8.37
N ASP A 132 -4.61 -20.30 -9.35
CA ASP A 132 -3.44 -19.43 -9.22
C ASP A 132 -3.77 -18.22 -8.35
N ILE A 133 -2.75 -17.49 -7.88
CA ILE A 133 -2.93 -16.32 -7.04
C ILE A 133 -2.32 -15.11 -7.73
N LEU A 134 -3.15 -14.09 -7.95
CA LEU A 134 -2.71 -12.76 -8.32
C LEU A 134 -2.44 -11.93 -7.06
N ARG A 135 -1.24 -11.39 -6.94
CA ARG A 135 -0.84 -10.46 -5.87
C ARG A 135 -0.49 -9.11 -6.46
N VAL A 136 -1.07 -8.05 -5.92
CA VAL A 136 -0.79 -6.67 -6.31
C VAL A 136 -0.27 -5.91 -5.09
N GLY A 137 0.88 -5.27 -5.22
CA GLY A 137 1.51 -4.51 -4.16
C GLY A 137 1.78 -3.06 -4.58
N LYS A 138 1.41 -2.09 -3.75
CA LYS A 138 1.67 -0.67 -3.97
C LYS A 138 2.37 -0.06 -2.78
N THR A 139 3.51 0.57 -3.06
CA THR A 139 4.28 1.29 -2.04
C THR A 139 3.90 2.76 -2.06
N GLY A 140 3.49 3.26 -0.90
CA GLY A 140 3.28 4.69 -0.68
C GLY A 140 4.39 5.26 0.19
N ASP A 141 4.80 6.51 -0.08
CA ASP A 141 5.66 7.24 0.85
C ASP A 141 4.91 7.46 2.16
N SER A 142 5.55 7.17 3.28
CA SER A 142 4.93 7.49 4.56
C SER A 142 4.79 9.01 4.68
N ILE A 143 3.69 9.45 5.27
CA ILE A 143 3.44 10.88 5.54
C ILE A 143 4.58 11.51 6.33
N PHE A 144 5.28 10.71 7.13
CA PHE A 144 6.46 11.16 7.88
C PHE A 144 7.56 11.70 6.95
N ARG A 145 7.84 11.02 5.83
CA ARG A 145 8.82 11.50 4.84
C ARG A 145 8.32 12.77 4.15
N THR A 146 7.04 12.83 3.79
CA THR A 146 6.43 14.01 3.18
C THR A 146 6.43 15.19 4.15
N MET A 147 6.16 14.98 5.43
CA MET A 147 6.25 16.02 6.46
C MET A 147 7.67 16.53 6.64
N VAL A 148 8.65 15.64 6.76
CA VAL A 148 10.06 16.03 6.96
C VAL A 148 10.62 16.75 5.73
N SER A 149 10.28 16.32 4.52
CA SER A 149 10.73 16.96 3.29
C SER A 149 10.06 18.32 3.01
N SER A 150 8.93 18.60 3.67
CA SER A 150 8.21 19.87 3.54
C SER A 150 8.73 20.97 4.47
N PHE A 151 9.66 20.65 5.37
CA PHE A 151 10.39 21.64 6.15
C PHE A 151 11.76 21.91 5.49
N PRO A 152 11.91 22.97 4.68
CA PRO A 152 13.24 23.40 4.24
C PRO A 152 14.01 23.90 5.46
N LEU A 153 15.09 23.21 5.82
CA LEU A 153 16.12 23.71 6.73
C LEU A 153 16.92 24.82 6.06
#